data_0b58216d03f6329f78d42779c74629a7
#
_entry.id   0b58216d03f6329f78d42779c74629a7
#
_cell.length_a   1.000
_cell.length_b   1.000
_cell.length_c   1.000
_cell.angle_alpha   90.00
_cell.angle_beta   90.00
_cell.angle_gamma   90.00
#
_symmetry.space_group_name_H-M   'P 1'
#
loop_
_entity.id
_entity.type
_entity.pdbx_description
1 polymer ?
#
loop_
_entity_poly.entity_id
_entity_poly.type
_entity_poly.pdbx_seq_one_letter_code
_entity_poly.pdbx_strand_id
1 'polypeptide(L)'
;MLLLENEHLRLTVAPQGAAIRSLESLSHQQPILHPGDKALFPMLPLANRVAGNRFPLHGEIIELPKSPVDEQFFLHGDGWLKAWEVEKHDSLNLVLTMESQHDCGFDYQARLAYRLEGIRFIAELELSHRGSKPMVYGLGFHPFFHLTPSTRVQFGATGFWPEGENHLPLEWQGELTAQTDFLQPKTPDNKWLNIGYSGWSGKALIESGEMRVQLRCATPYLMVFRMEDAPFICLEPQTHPVNAHNMAGQPGLVLLQNEQSTAIKMEITVLSRDDKTP
;
A
#
# COMPACT_ATOMS: atom_id res chain seq x y z
N MET A 1 20.08 6.58 6.54
CA MET A 1 19.28 6.85 5.31
C MET A 1 20.02 6.24 4.14
N LEU A 2 19.30 5.48 3.31
CA LEU A 2 19.81 4.85 2.10
C LEU A 2 19.33 5.65 0.89
N LEU A 3 20.19 5.91 -0.08
CA LEU A 3 19.91 6.70 -1.28
C LEU A 3 19.98 5.80 -2.51
N LEU A 4 18.95 5.85 -3.36
CA LEU A 4 18.98 5.35 -4.72
C LEU A 4 18.75 6.54 -5.66
N GLU A 5 19.52 6.60 -6.72
CA GLU A 5 19.42 7.71 -7.68
C GLU A 5 19.86 7.26 -9.08
N ASN A 6 19.11 7.71 -10.07
CA ASN A 6 19.51 7.69 -11.47
C ASN A 6 19.29 9.07 -12.10
N GLU A 7 19.38 9.20 -13.41
CA GLU A 7 19.18 10.48 -14.12
C GLU A 7 17.76 11.04 -14.04
N HIS A 8 16.75 10.24 -13.65
CA HIS A 8 15.32 10.59 -13.65
C HIS A 8 14.71 10.69 -12.26
N LEU A 9 15.14 9.84 -11.34
CA LEU A 9 14.50 9.63 -10.03
C LEU A 9 15.52 9.64 -8.90
N ARG A 10 15.11 10.20 -7.77
CA ARG A 10 15.80 10.10 -6.47
C ARG A 10 14.87 9.51 -5.42
N LEU A 11 15.38 8.54 -4.70
CA LEU A 11 14.66 7.81 -3.65
C LEU A 11 15.49 7.78 -2.37
N THR A 12 14.88 8.16 -1.24
CA THR A 12 15.50 7.99 0.09
C THR A 12 14.70 7.02 0.95
N VAL A 13 15.40 6.09 1.60
CA VAL A 13 14.79 5.02 2.38
C VAL A 13 15.40 4.94 3.78
N ALA A 14 14.56 4.71 4.78
CA ALA A 14 14.97 4.32 6.12
C ALA A 14 14.76 2.81 6.30
N PRO A 15 15.73 2.05 6.83
CA PRO A 15 15.55 0.64 7.17
C PRO A 15 14.44 0.41 8.19
N GLN A 16 14.20 1.37 9.10
CA GLN A 16 13.06 1.32 10.01
C GLN A 16 11.75 1.39 9.23
N GLY A 17 10.95 0.31 9.31
CA GLY A 17 9.70 0.13 8.57
C GLY A 17 9.88 -0.03 7.06
N ALA A 18 11.11 -0.19 6.57
CA ALA A 18 11.46 -0.10 5.15
C ALA A 18 10.86 1.16 4.48
N ALA A 19 10.73 2.23 5.26
CA ALA A 19 9.96 3.41 4.90
C ALA A 19 10.70 4.28 3.88
N ILE A 20 10.05 4.55 2.76
CA ILE A 20 10.48 5.59 1.84
C ILE A 20 10.20 6.94 2.50
N ARG A 21 11.20 7.84 2.48
CA ARG A 21 11.11 9.20 3.01
C ARG A 21 10.79 10.21 1.91
N SER A 22 11.30 9.98 0.71
CA SER A 22 11.01 10.76 -0.47
C SER A 22 11.17 9.92 -1.73
N LEU A 23 10.35 10.21 -2.74
CA LEU A 23 10.53 9.81 -4.13
C LEU A 23 10.26 11.04 -4.99
N GLU A 24 11.26 11.46 -5.77
CA GLU A 24 11.27 12.71 -6.51
C GLU A 24 11.55 12.46 -7.99
N SER A 25 10.90 13.23 -8.85
CA SER A 25 11.23 13.35 -10.27
C SER A 25 12.28 14.45 -10.45
N LEU A 26 13.48 14.08 -10.89
CA LEU A 26 14.57 15.03 -11.11
C LEU A 26 14.30 15.90 -12.34
N SER A 27 13.69 15.33 -13.39
CA SER A 27 13.35 16.07 -14.60
C SER A 27 12.29 17.16 -14.37
N HIS A 28 11.35 16.95 -13.43
CA HIS A 28 10.30 17.90 -13.08
C HIS A 28 10.65 18.73 -11.84
N GLN A 29 11.73 18.37 -11.11
CA GLN A 29 12.13 18.99 -9.84
C GLN A 29 10.97 19.04 -8.82
N GLN A 30 10.17 17.95 -8.76
CA GLN A 30 8.97 17.85 -7.95
C GLN A 30 8.91 16.50 -7.20
N PRO A 31 8.34 16.48 -5.98
CA PRO A 31 8.05 15.25 -5.29
C PRO A 31 6.93 14.47 -6.01
N ILE A 32 7.14 13.19 -6.19
CA ILE A 32 6.11 12.22 -6.60
C ILE A 32 5.33 11.79 -5.35
N LEU A 33 6.06 11.38 -4.31
CA LEU A 33 5.50 11.09 -3.01
C LEU A 33 5.74 12.27 -2.06
N HIS A 34 4.76 12.57 -1.22
CA HIS A 34 4.88 13.64 -0.23
C HIS A 34 6.00 13.29 0.75
N PRO A 35 7.08 14.09 0.82
CA PRO A 35 8.23 13.79 1.66
C PRO A 35 7.87 13.85 3.13
N GLY A 36 8.39 12.91 3.91
CA GLY A 36 8.12 12.83 5.34
C GLY A 36 8.68 11.57 5.98
N ASP A 37 8.29 11.33 7.20
CA ASP A 37 8.76 10.15 7.93
C ASP A 37 8.31 8.83 7.30
N LYS A 38 7.24 8.84 6.52
CA LYS A 38 6.68 7.70 5.81
C LYS A 38 5.97 8.18 4.55
N ALA A 39 6.71 8.42 3.47
CA ALA A 39 6.14 8.74 2.17
C ALA A 39 5.58 7.49 1.46
N LEU A 40 6.08 6.31 1.83
CA LEU A 40 5.56 5.00 1.49
C LEU A 40 6.09 3.97 2.48
N PHE A 41 5.25 2.99 2.84
CA PHE A 41 5.67 1.84 3.63
C PHE A 41 4.93 0.56 3.18
N PRO A 42 5.51 -0.63 3.40
CA PRO A 42 4.85 -1.90 3.15
C PRO A 42 3.85 -2.22 4.26
N MET A 43 2.73 -2.82 3.90
CA MET A 43 1.74 -3.36 4.84
C MET A 43 1.79 -4.88 4.82
N LEU A 44 2.19 -5.48 5.93
CA LEU A 44 2.26 -6.93 6.15
C LEU A 44 2.25 -7.24 7.67
N PRO A 45 1.74 -8.39 8.11
CA PRO A 45 1.19 -9.54 7.38
C PRO A 45 -0.26 -9.34 6.93
N LEU A 46 -0.82 -8.14 7.16
CA LEU A 46 -2.13 -7.68 6.69
C LEU A 46 -2.09 -6.19 6.37
N ALA A 47 -3.01 -5.73 5.53
CA ALA A 47 -3.26 -4.32 5.29
C ALA A 47 -4.47 -3.86 6.09
N ASN A 48 -4.44 -2.60 6.55
CA ASN A 48 -5.53 -1.94 7.24
C ASN A 48 -5.95 -2.61 8.57
N ARG A 49 -7.25 -2.81 8.83
CA ARG A 49 -7.83 -3.21 10.12
C ARG A 49 -8.64 -4.48 10.04
N VAL A 50 -8.73 -5.20 11.17
CA VAL A 50 -9.59 -6.37 11.36
C VAL A 50 -10.53 -6.09 12.53
N ALA A 51 -11.83 -6.20 12.32
CA ALA A 51 -12.86 -5.91 13.34
C ALA A 51 -12.64 -6.75 14.61
N GLY A 52 -12.71 -6.08 15.77
CA GLY A 52 -12.45 -6.70 17.07
C GLY A 52 -11.02 -7.19 17.25
N ASN A 53 -10.10 -6.84 16.35
CA ASN A 53 -8.70 -7.28 16.31
C ASN A 53 -8.56 -8.82 16.38
N ARG A 54 -9.51 -9.54 15.77
CA ARG A 54 -9.57 -11.01 15.76
C ARG A 54 -10.35 -11.55 14.57
N PHE A 55 -10.14 -12.80 14.23
CA PHE A 55 -10.84 -13.46 13.11
C PHE A 55 -10.89 -14.99 13.28
N PRO A 56 -11.87 -15.67 12.64
CA PRO A 56 -11.95 -17.12 12.64
C PRO A 56 -10.99 -17.73 11.61
N LEU A 57 -10.27 -18.78 12.01
CA LEU A 57 -9.45 -19.60 11.12
C LEU A 57 -9.45 -21.05 11.60
N HIS A 58 -9.83 -22.00 10.72
CA HIS A 58 -9.87 -23.45 11.01
C HIS A 58 -10.63 -23.84 12.30
N GLY A 59 -11.71 -23.10 12.62
CA GLY A 59 -12.53 -23.37 13.81
C GLY A 59 -11.99 -22.77 15.12
N GLU A 60 -10.86 -22.09 15.07
CA GLU A 60 -10.29 -21.31 16.19
C GLU A 60 -10.50 -19.80 15.95
N ILE A 61 -10.46 -19.02 17.01
CA ILE A 61 -10.41 -17.55 16.92
C ILE A 61 -8.95 -17.12 17.08
N ILE A 62 -8.44 -16.43 16.08
CA ILE A 62 -7.11 -15.85 16.10
C ILE A 62 -7.22 -14.43 16.68
N GLU A 63 -6.62 -14.20 17.82
CA GLU A 63 -6.51 -12.87 18.46
C GLU A 63 -5.24 -12.19 17.95
N LEU A 64 -5.39 -11.04 17.27
CA LEU A 64 -4.26 -10.32 16.70
C LEU A 64 -3.43 -9.59 17.78
N PRO A 65 -2.13 -9.39 17.56
CA PRO A 65 -1.28 -8.63 18.46
C PRO A 65 -1.79 -7.19 18.66
N LYS A 66 -1.38 -6.58 19.76
CA LYS A 66 -1.57 -5.15 19.96
C LYS A 66 -0.55 -4.37 19.14
N SER A 67 -0.98 -3.27 18.55
CA SER A 67 -0.08 -2.33 17.88
C SER A 67 0.45 -1.29 18.88
N PRO A 68 1.72 -0.86 18.78
CA PRO A 68 2.24 0.25 19.60
C PRO A 68 1.72 1.62 19.18
N VAL A 69 1.02 1.70 18.02
CA VAL A 69 0.55 2.96 17.41
C VAL A 69 -0.97 3.03 17.24
N ASP A 70 -1.68 1.97 17.62
CA ASP A 70 -3.14 1.92 17.59
C ASP A 70 -3.62 1.07 18.77
N GLU A 71 -4.48 1.63 19.63
CA GLU A 71 -4.93 0.97 20.84
C GLU A 71 -5.91 -0.19 20.59
N GLN A 72 -6.56 -0.21 19.43
CA GLN A 72 -7.63 -1.16 19.10
C GLN A 72 -7.21 -2.22 18.10
N PHE A 73 -6.35 -1.88 17.12
CA PHE A 73 -6.08 -2.73 15.98
C PHE A 73 -4.59 -3.01 15.79
N PHE A 74 -4.28 -4.18 15.26
CA PHE A 74 -2.99 -4.49 14.66
C PHE A 74 -2.88 -3.82 13.28
N LEU A 75 -2.96 -2.48 13.29
CA LEU A 75 -3.07 -1.63 12.11
C LEU A 75 -1.92 -1.85 11.13
N HIS A 76 -2.23 -2.25 9.89
CA HIS A 76 -1.27 -2.55 8.81
C HIS A 76 -0.22 -3.61 9.17
N GLY A 77 -0.47 -4.41 10.23
CA GLY A 77 0.51 -5.35 10.73
C GLY A 77 1.72 -4.67 11.41
N ASP A 78 2.87 -5.30 11.37
CA ASP A 78 4.07 -4.85 12.05
C ASP A 78 5.27 -4.55 11.13
N GLY A 79 5.20 -4.92 9.85
CA GLY A 79 6.30 -4.72 8.91
C GLY A 79 6.74 -3.26 8.76
N TRP A 80 5.81 -2.31 8.83
CA TRP A 80 6.07 -0.88 8.75
C TRP A 80 6.62 -0.27 10.05
N LEU A 81 6.65 -1.06 11.14
CA LEU A 81 7.11 -0.65 12.47
C LEU A 81 8.45 -1.27 12.85
N LYS A 82 8.84 -2.38 12.21
CA LYS A 82 10.07 -3.10 12.51
C LYS A 82 11.27 -2.54 11.77
N ALA A 83 12.46 -2.78 12.31
CA ALA A 83 13.69 -2.56 11.58
C ALA A 83 13.89 -3.69 10.57
N TRP A 84 14.30 -3.32 9.34
CA TRP A 84 14.67 -4.24 8.29
C TRP A 84 16.19 -4.27 8.12
N GLU A 85 16.72 -5.44 7.86
CA GLU A 85 18.15 -5.63 7.55
C GLU A 85 18.42 -5.35 6.08
N VAL A 86 19.56 -4.73 5.78
CA VAL A 86 19.98 -4.44 4.41
C VAL A 86 20.70 -5.66 3.84
N GLU A 87 20.07 -6.38 2.92
CA GLU A 87 20.66 -7.49 2.19
C GLU A 87 21.55 -7.00 1.03
N LYS A 88 21.08 -5.98 0.30
CA LYS A 88 21.79 -5.38 -0.84
C LYS A 88 21.49 -3.89 -0.94
N HIS A 89 22.50 -3.08 -1.28
CA HIS A 89 22.33 -1.66 -1.58
C HIS A 89 23.35 -1.20 -2.61
N ASP A 90 22.87 -0.65 -3.71
CA ASP A 90 23.66 0.08 -4.70
C ASP A 90 22.86 1.34 -5.16
N SER A 91 23.34 2.07 -6.15
CA SER A 91 22.67 3.30 -6.61
C SER A 91 21.29 3.09 -7.20
N LEU A 92 20.93 1.89 -7.63
CA LEU A 92 19.67 1.58 -8.31
C LEU A 92 18.82 0.54 -7.57
N ASN A 93 19.42 -0.23 -6.65
CA ASN A 93 18.77 -1.36 -6.02
C ASN A 93 18.97 -1.34 -4.50
N LEU A 94 17.90 -1.61 -3.79
CA LEU A 94 17.91 -1.86 -2.34
C LEU A 94 17.08 -3.11 -2.07
N VAL A 95 17.65 -4.05 -1.33
CA VAL A 95 16.95 -5.23 -0.86
C VAL A 95 17.02 -5.26 0.66
N LEU A 96 15.86 -5.40 1.27
CA LEU A 96 15.66 -5.41 2.71
C LEU A 96 14.98 -6.73 3.11
N THR A 97 15.34 -7.26 4.27
CA THR A 97 14.75 -8.46 4.86
C THR A 97 14.34 -8.23 6.30
N MET A 98 13.31 -8.94 6.75
CA MET A 98 12.90 -8.95 8.16
C MET A 98 12.25 -10.28 8.51
N GLU A 99 12.21 -10.58 9.81
CA GLU A 99 11.48 -11.69 10.38
C GLU A 99 10.53 -11.21 11.46
N SER A 100 9.40 -11.90 11.59
CA SER A 100 8.41 -11.61 12.61
C SER A 100 7.73 -12.88 13.09
N GLN A 101 7.59 -12.99 14.41
CA GLN A 101 6.88 -14.08 15.06
C GLN A 101 5.92 -13.53 16.12
N HIS A 102 4.71 -14.06 16.14
CA HIS A 102 3.66 -13.72 17.09
C HIS A 102 2.97 -14.99 17.62
N ASP A 103 2.57 -14.99 18.88
CA ASP A 103 1.89 -16.10 19.53
C ASP A 103 0.56 -16.49 18.85
N CYS A 104 -0.05 -15.57 18.11
CA CYS A 104 -1.27 -15.82 17.34
C CYS A 104 -1.06 -16.71 16.11
N GLY A 105 0.19 -17.07 15.77
CA GLY A 105 0.55 -17.95 14.66
C GLY A 105 1.13 -17.22 13.44
N PHE A 106 1.19 -15.90 13.40
CA PHE A 106 2.02 -15.20 12.44
C PHE A 106 3.49 -15.47 12.74
N ASP A 107 4.13 -16.22 11.84
CA ASP A 107 5.55 -16.53 11.86
C ASP A 107 6.05 -16.48 10.41
N TYR A 108 6.80 -15.44 10.05
CA TYR A 108 7.13 -15.18 8.67
C TYR A 108 8.46 -14.45 8.48
N GLN A 109 9.05 -14.66 7.33
CA GLN A 109 10.12 -13.86 6.78
C GLN A 109 9.58 -13.02 5.63
N ALA A 110 10.01 -11.77 5.54
CA ALA A 110 9.68 -10.91 4.41
C ALA A 110 10.94 -10.39 3.73
N ARG A 111 10.85 -10.23 2.40
CA ARG A 111 11.87 -9.65 1.54
C ARG A 111 11.25 -8.54 0.72
N LEU A 112 11.83 -7.36 0.75
CA LEU A 112 11.36 -6.18 0.03
C LEU A 112 12.48 -5.64 -0.84
N ALA A 113 12.22 -5.56 -2.15
CA ALA A 113 13.13 -4.97 -3.11
C ALA A 113 12.58 -3.64 -3.64
N TYR A 114 13.39 -2.60 -3.55
CA TYR A 114 13.18 -1.31 -4.22
C TYR A 114 14.19 -1.14 -5.34
N ARG A 115 13.70 -0.71 -6.52
CA ARG A 115 14.53 -0.60 -7.71
C ARG A 115 14.17 0.63 -8.54
N LEU A 116 15.17 1.31 -9.09
CA LEU A 116 15.01 2.37 -10.08
C LEU A 116 15.41 1.86 -11.47
N GLU A 117 14.47 1.92 -12.43
CA GLU A 117 14.69 1.53 -13.82
C GLU A 117 14.25 2.67 -14.76
N GLY A 118 15.20 3.52 -15.18
CA GLY A 118 14.88 4.71 -15.96
C GLY A 118 13.87 5.58 -15.20
N ILE A 119 12.71 5.84 -15.80
CA ILE A 119 11.61 6.64 -15.23
C ILE A 119 10.69 5.87 -14.27
N ARG A 120 11.03 4.62 -13.91
CA ARG A 120 10.20 3.73 -13.08
C ARG A 120 10.83 3.49 -11.72
N PHE A 121 10.03 3.61 -10.69
CA PHE A 121 10.26 3.03 -9.36
C PHE A 121 9.46 1.74 -9.23
N ILE A 122 10.09 0.68 -8.74
CA ILE A 122 9.50 -0.65 -8.58
C ILE A 122 9.70 -1.08 -7.13
N ALA A 123 8.61 -1.54 -6.49
CA ALA A 123 8.60 -2.18 -5.18
C ALA A 123 8.05 -3.61 -5.30
N GLU A 124 8.82 -4.60 -4.84
CA GLU A 124 8.45 -6.01 -4.82
C GLU A 124 8.55 -6.53 -3.39
N LEU A 125 7.42 -6.89 -2.79
CA LEU A 125 7.32 -7.44 -1.44
C LEU A 125 6.92 -8.90 -1.51
N GLU A 126 7.75 -9.77 -0.94
CA GLU A 126 7.49 -11.19 -0.76
C GLU A 126 7.43 -11.51 0.74
N LEU A 127 6.50 -12.39 1.12
CA LEU A 127 6.35 -12.92 2.47
C LEU A 127 6.30 -14.44 2.40
N SER A 128 7.15 -15.11 3.20
CA SER A 128 7.21 -16.56 3.34
C SER A 128 6.79 -16.97 4.75
N HIS A 129 5.81 -17.87 4.87
CA HIS A 129 5.37 -18.40 6.15
C HIS A 129 6.38 -19.40 6.71
N ARG A 130 6.69 -19.28 8.01
CA ARG A 130 7.66 -20.13 8.73
C ARG A 130 7.01 -20.98 9.84
N GLY A 131 5.78 -20.66 10.20
CA GLY A 131 5.06 -21.34 11.26
C GLY A 131 4.67 -22.77 10.92
N SER A 132 4.43 -23.58 11.93
CA SER A 132 4.05 -24.99 11.77
C SER A 132 2.58 -25.20 11.41
N LYS A 133 1.69 -24.22 11.72
CA LYS A 133 0.27 -24.25 11.37
C LYS A 133 -0.02 -23.30 10.22
N PRO A 134 -0.88 -23.65 9.26
CA PRO A 134 -1.28 -22.73 8.19
C PRO A 134 -1.83 -21.41 8.72
N MET A 135 -1.48 -20.30 8.06
CA MET A 135 -1.93 -18.95 8.43
C MET A 135 -2.33 -18.16 7.18
N VAL A 136 -3.29 -17.24 7.31
CA VAL A 136 -3.73 -16.34 6.23
C VAL A 136 -2.93 -15.05 6.23
N TYR A 137 -2.56 -14.59 5.04
CA TYR A 137 -1.72 -13.41 4.84
C TYR A 137 -2.34 -12.47 3.81
N GLY A 138 -2.14 -11.18 4.03
CA GLY A 138 -2.42 -10.13 3.08
C GLY A 138 -1.30 -9.11 3.01
N LEU A 139 -1.12 -8.50 1.86
CA LEU A 139 -0.05 -7.55 1.56
C LEU A 139 -0.60 -6.27 0.96
N GLY A 140 0.14 -5.17 1.14
CA GLY A 140 -0.16 -3.91 0.49
C GLY A 140 1.02 -2.93 0.54
N PHE A 141 0.83 -1.80 -0.15
CA PHE A 141 1.71 -0.64 -0.06
C PHE A 141 0.91 0.60 0.26
N HIS A 142 1.47 1.50 1.04
CA HIS A 142 0.82 2.73 1.49
C HIS A 142 1.57 3.98 0.99
N PRO A 143 1.48 4.31 -0.31
CA PRO A 143 2.10 5.49 -0.88
C PRO A 143 1.29 6.77 -0.62
N PHE A 144 1.95 7.83 -0.22
CA PHE A 144 1.40 9.18 -0.04
C PHE A 144 1.77 10.04 -1.25
N PHE A 145 0.90 10.11 -2.26
CA PHE A 145 1.15 10.94 -3.43
C PHE A 145 1.03 12.41 -3.09
N HIS A 146 2.01 13.20 -3.52
CA HIS A 146 2.02 14.64 -3.28
C HIS A 146 0.90 15.33 -4.06
N LEU A 147 0.16 16.21 -3.38
CA LEU A 147 -0.90 17.02 -3.98
C LEU A 147 -0.47 18.48 -4.09
N THR A 148 -0.77 19.07 -5.25
CA THR A 148 -0.84 20.51 -5.48
C THR A 148 -2.28 20.91 -5.74
N PRO A 149 -2.65 22.20 -5.71
CA PRO A 149 -4.02 22.64 -6.02
C PRO A 149 -4.53 22.21 -7.41
N SER A 150 -3.61 21.92 -8.35
CA SER A 150 -3.94 21.49 -9.70
C SER A 150 -3.88 19.97 -9.90
N THR A 151 -3.54 19.21 -8.88
CA THR A 151 -3.41 17.76 -9.01
C THR A 151 -4.75 17.11 -9.32
N ARG A 152 -4.76 16.24 -10.32
CA ARG A 152 -5.91 15.43 -10.74
C ARG A 152 -5.56 13.96 -10.55
N VAL A 153 -6.54 13.18 -10.10
CA VAL A 153 -6.43 11.74 -9.88
C VAL A 153 -7.45 11.02 -10.72
N GLN A 154 -7.08 9.90 -11.32
CA GLN A 154 -7.94 9.06 -12.12
C GLN A 154 -7.65 7.58 -11.86
N PHE A 155 -8.70 6.80 -11.61
CA PHE A 155 -8.67 5.33 -11.61
C PHE A 155 -10.08 4.76 -11.82
N GLY A 156 -10.17 3.51 -12.29
CA GLY A 156 -11.43 2.80 -12.41
C GLY A 156 -11.61 1.78 -11.29
N ALA A 157 -12.83 1.65 -10.79
CA ALA A 157 -13.26 0.64 -9.83
C ALA A 157 -14.72 0.24 -10.09
N THR A 158 -15.16 -0.92 -9.56
CA THR A 158 -16.54 -1.43 -9.76
C THR A 158 -17.46 -1.18 -8.57
N GLY A 159 -16.90 -0.83 -7.41
CA GLY A 159 -17.65 -0.56 -6.21
C GLY A 159 -16.73 -0.23 -5.03
N PHE A 160 -17.31 0.07 -3.90
CA PHE A 160 -16.58 0.52 -2.72
C PHE A 160 -17.28 0.15 -1.43
N TRP A 161 -16.55 0.24 -0.34
CA TRP A 161 -17.05 0.17 1.02
C TRP A 161 -16.96 1.56 1.65
N PRO A 162 -18.09 2.19 2.00
CA PRO A 162 -18.07 3.42 2.81
C PRO A 162 -17.41 3.17 4.16
N GLU A 163 -16.82 4.21 4.72
CA GLU A 163 -16.25 4.19 6.06
C GLU A 163 -17.35 4.16 7.12
N GLY A 164 -17.21 3.26 8.08
CA GLY A 164 -18.04 3.17 9.29
C GLY A 164 -17.26 3.53 10.55
N GLU A 165 -17.80 3.12 11.70
CA GLU A 165 -17.17 3.33 12.99
C GLU A 165 -15.79 2.66 13.07
N ASN A 166 -14.86 3.29 13.79
CA ASN A 166 -13.48 2.84 13.94
C ASN A 166 -12.75 2.58 12.61
N HIS A 167 -13.14 3.30 11.55
CA HIS A 167 -12.59 3.14 10.20
C HIS A 167 -12.82 1.74 9.59
N LEU A 168 -13.79 0.99 10.08
CA LEU A 168 -14.19 -0.29 9.52
C LEU A 168 -15.16 -0.10 8.34
N PRO A 169 -15.22 -1.04 7.38
CA PRO A 169 -16.08 -0.91 6.22
C PRO A 169 -17.56 -1.11 6.59
N LEU A 170 -18.43 -0.30 6.01
CA LEU A 170 -19.88 -0.56 5.94
C LEU A 170 -20.19 -1.57 4.83
N GLU A 171 -21.48 -1.73 4.48
CA GLU A 171 -21.90 -2.58 3.38
C GLU A 171 -21.37 -2.09 2.04
N TRP A 172 -20.95 -3.04 1.19
CA TRP A 172 -20.44 -2.77 -0.15
C TRP A 172 -21.50 -2.11 -1.05
N GLN A 173 -21.06 -1.14 -1.83
CA GLN A 173 -21.89 -0.38 -2.77
C GLN A 173 -21.30 -0.47 -4.18
N GLY A 174 -22.13 -0.90 -5.16
CA GLY A 174 -21.75 -1.00 -6.57
C GLY A 174 -21.95 0.28 -7.35
N GLU A 175 -22.64 1.29 -6.79
CA GLU A 175 -22.90 2.57 -7.45
C GLU A 175 -21.97 3.65 -6.91
N LEU A 176 -21.05 4.11 -7.74
CA LEU A 176 -20.12 5.18 -7.42
C LEU A 176 -20.85 6.54 -7.50
N THR A 177 -20.57 7.40 -6.52
CA THR A 177 -21.12 8.76 -6.45
C THR A 177 -20.15 9.78 -7.04
N ALA A 178 -20.57 11.02 -7.26
CA ALA A 178 -19.69 12.09 -7.70
C ALA A 178 -18.46 12.30 -6.78
N GLN A 179 -18.55 11.93 -5.49
CA GLN A 179 -17.42 12.02 -4.54
C GLN A 179 -16.49 10.82 -4.65
N THR A 180 -17.01 9.61 -4.92
CA THR A 180 -16.26 8.35 -4.92
C THR A 180 -15.86 7.88 -6.32
N ASP A 181 -16.42 8.45 -7.39
CA ASP A 181 -16.06 8.12 -8.76
C ASP A 181 -14.81 8.91 -9.22
N PHE A 182 -13.76 8.17 -9.57
CA PHE A 182 -12.50 8.68 -10.13
C PHE A 182 -12.27 8.18 -11.56
N LEU A 183 -13.29 7.66 -12.25
CA LEU A 183 -13.14 7.19 -13.62
C LEU A 183 -12.71 8.31 -14.58
N GLN A 184 -13.18 9.53 -14.35
CA GLN A 184 -12.68 10.72 -15.03
C GLN A 184 -11.69 11.47 -14.14
N PRO A 185 -10.63 12.08 -14.74
CA PRO A 185 -9.64 12.82 -13.97
C PRO A 185 -10.30 13.97 -13.19
N LYS A 186 -10.15 13.97 -11.87
CA LYS A 186 -10.67 15.04 -11.02
C LYS A 186 -9.70 15.41 -9.90
N THR A 187 -9.77 16.67 -9.47
CA THR A 187 -9.07 17.12 -8.26
C THR A 187 -9.79 16.54 -7.04
N PRO A 188 -9.09 15.80 -6.16
CA PRO A 188 -9.68 15.30 -4.94
C PRO A 188 -10.20 16.45 -4.04
N ASP A 189 -11.40 16.31 -3.49
CA ASP A 189 -11.94 17.28 -2.54
C ASP A 189 -11.02 17.44 -1.34
N ASN A 190 -10.90 18.67 -0.83
CA ASN A 190 -10.11 18.96 0.38
C ASN A 190 -10.87 18.56 1.65
N LYS A 191 -11.24 17.28 1.75
CA LYS A 191 -12.00 16.69 2.86
C LYS A 191 -11.42 15.35 3.25
N TRP A 192 -11.78 14.89 4.42
CA TRP A 192 -11.54 13.52 4.84
C TRP A 192 -12.12 12.53 3.84
N LEU A 193 -11.32 11.56 3.45
CA LEU A 193 -11.69 10.42 2.60
C LEU A 193 -10.97 9.18 3.12
N ASN A 194 -11.71 8.10 3.38
CA ASN A 194 -11.15 6.81 3.82
C ASN A 194 -12.03 5.69 3.29
N ILE A 195 -11.77 5.26 2.06
CA ILE A 195 -12.66 4.38 1.28
C ILE A 195 -11.87 3.25 0.66
N GLY A 196 -12.33 2.00 0.87
CA GLY A 196 -11.84 0.82 0.18
C GLY A 196 -12.61 0.57 -1.11
N TYR A 197 -11.92 0.41 -2.22
CA TYR A 197 -12.49 0.10 -3.53
C TYR A 197 -12.26 -1.37 -3.91
N SER A 198 -13.23 -1.95 -4.63
CA SER A 198 -13.12 -3.26 -5.28
C SER A 198 -13.20 -3.16 -6.79
N GLY A 199 -12.67 -4.19 -7.48
CA GLY A 199 -12.59 -4.19 -8.93
C GLY A 199 -11.77 -3.03 -9.48
N TRP A 200 -10.77 -2.60 -8.71
CA TRP A 200 -9.80 -1.63 -9.17
C TRP A 200 -9.06 -2.19 -10.39
N SER A 201 -8.88 -1.35 -11.41
CA SER A 201 -8.26 -1.75 -12.68
C SER A 201 -6.77 -2.09 -12.60
N GLY A 202 -6.16 -1.96 -11.42
CA GLY A 202 -4.71 -2.12 -11.23
C GLY A 202 -3.89 -0.92 -11.71
N LYS A 203 -4.55 0.20 -12.05
CA LYS A 203 -3.91 1.41 -12.57
C LYS A 203 -4.56 2.66 -11.99
N ALA A 204 -3.72 3.65 -11.61
CA ALA A 204 -4.16 5.01 -11.31
C ALA A 204 -3.21 6.01 -12.00
N LEU A 205 -3.76 7.17 -12.40
CA LEU A 205 -3.03 8.27 -12.97
C LEU A 205 -3.14 9.48 -12.04
N ILE A 206 -2.00 10.09 -11.76
CA ILE A 206 -1.87 11.31 -10.97
C ILE A 206 -1.21 12.36 -11.87
N GLU A 207 -1.91 13.46 -12.11
CA GLU A 207 -1.41 14.57 -12.95
C GLU A 207 -1.23 15.81 -12.08
N SER A 208 -0.03 16.37 -12.06
CA SER A 208 0.33 17.55 -11.26
C SER A 208 1.13 18.52 -12.10
N GLY A 209 0.46 19.53 -12.66
CA GLY A 209 1.05 20.43 -13.64
C GLY A 209 1.47 19.67 -14.90
N GLU A 210 2.77 19.66 -15.18
CA GLU A 210 3.35 18.95 -16.33
C GLU A 210 3.73 17.50 -16.01
N MET A 211 3.83 17.17 -14.74
CA MET A 211 4.20 15.83 -14.30
C MET A 211 2.97 14.90 -14.33
N ARG A 212 3.13 13.77 -14.99
CA ARG A 212 2.15 12.67 -15.03
C ARG A 212 2.78 11.44 -14.41
N VAL A 213 2.12 10.87 -13.43
CA VAL A 213 2.61 9.69 -12.70
C VAL A 213 1.57 8.58 -12.81
N GLN A 214 1.99 7.40 -13.21
CA GLN A 214 1.15 6.20 -13.23
C GLN A 214 1.55 5.28 -12.08
N LEU A 215 0.57 4.93 -11.24
CA LEU A 215 0.65 3.81 -10.30
C LEU A 215 0.12 2.54 -10.98
N ARG A 216 0.85 1.42 -10.84
CA ARG A 216 0.39 0.08 -11.26
C ARG A 216 0.62 -0.94 -10.15
N CYS A 217 -0.38 -1.78 -9.93
CA CYS A 217 -0.28 -2.95 -9.06
C CYS A 217 -1.39 -3.94 -9.44
N ALA A 218 -1.04 -5.20 -9.64
CA ALA A 218 -2.00 -6.24 -10.05
C ALA A 218 -2.81 -6.78 -8.86
N THR A 219 -3.49 -5.88 -8.14
CA THR A 219 -4.39 -6.22 -7.02
C THR A 219 -5.80 -5.74 -7.33
N PRO A 220 -6.85 -6.43 -6.86
CA PRO A 220 -8.23 -6.02 -7.13
C PRO A 220 -8.77 -4.96 -6.16
N TYR A 221 -8.00 -4.61 -5.13
CA TYR A 221 -8.41 -3.68 -4.08
C TYR A 221 -7.48 -2.48 -3.99
N LEU A 222 -8.08 -1.30 -3.81
CA LEU A 222 -7.40 -0.04 -3.61
C LEU A 222 -8.02 0.68 -2.41
N MET A 223 -7.22 1.02 -1.41
CA MET A 223 -7.65 1.95 -0.37
C MET A 223 -7.28 3.36 -0.79
N VAL A 224 -8.21 4.30 -0.63
CA VAL A 224 -7.97 5.72 -0.86
C VAL A 224 -8.16 6.46 0.46
N PHE A 225 -7.09 7.09 0.91
CA PHE A 225 -7.08 7.85 2.15
C PHE A 225 -6.61 9.28 1.91
N ARG A 226 -7.31 10.24 2.52
CA ARG A 226 -6.93 11.64 2.56
C ARG A 226 -7.38 12.28 3.86
N MET A 227 -6.52 13.04 4.48
CA MET A 227 -6.87 13.93 5.59
C MET A 227 -7.31 15.30 5.05
N GLU A 228 -8.18 15.98 5.77
CA GLU A 228 -8.53 17.38 5.49
C GLU A 228 -7.27 18.25 5.53
N ASP A 229 -7.14 19.16 4.57
CA ASP A 229 -6.00 20.07 4.39
C ASP A 229 -4.62 19.42 4.19
N ALA A 230 -4.55 18.10 4.07
CA ALA A 230 -3.27 17.43 3.83
C ALA A 230 -2.78 17.62 2.39
N PRO A 231 -1.47 17.88 2.19
CA PRO A 231 -0.87 18.03 0.87
C PRO A 231 -0.56 16.68 0.21
N PHE A 232 -1.37 15.65 0.50
CA PHE A 232 -1.22 14.31 -0.08
C PHE A 232 -2.57 13.59 -0.21
N ILE A 233 -2.56 12.56 -1.04
CA ILE A 233 -3.56 11.50 -1.10
C ILE A 233 -2.86 10.14 -1.10
N CYS A 234 -3.38 9.18 -0.35
CA CYS A 234 -2.89 7.82 -0.38
C CYS A 234 -3.72 7.01 -1.38
N LEU A 235 -3.05 6.31 -2.27
CA LEU A 235 -3.63 5.33 -3.17
C LEU A 235 -2.95 4.00 -2.87
N GLU A 236 -3.58 3.19 -2.04
CA GLU A 236 -2.97 2.03 -1.39
C GLU A 236 -3.41 0.73 -2.06
N PRO A 237 -2.63 0.19 -3.00
CA PRO A 237 -2.91 -1.14 -3.54
C PRO A 237 -2.72 -2.19 -2.45
N GLN A 238 -3.71 -3.07 -2.31
CA GLN A 238 -3.69 -4.15 -1.32
C GLN A 238 -4.34 -5.41 -1.89
N THR A 239 -3.90 -6.57 -1.40
CA THR A 239 -4.40 -7.86 -1.89
C THR A 239 -5.82 -8.14 -1.44
N HIS A 240 -6.30 -7.55 -0.36
CA HIS A 240 -7.57 -7.82 0.29
C HIS A 240 -8.28 -6.53 0.74
N PRO A 241 -9.62 -6.51 0.88
CA PRO A 241 -10.33 -5.36 1.43
C PRO A 241 -10.09 -5.23 2.95
N VAL A 242 -10.43 -4.06 3.50
CA VAL A 242 -10.44 -3.86 4.96
C VAL A 242 -11.34 -4.89 5.62
N ASN A 243 -10.89 -5.49 6.72
CA ASN A 243 -11.63 -6.52 7.47
C ASN A 243 -11.91 -7.82 6.69
N ALA A 244 -11.15 -8.13 5.65
CA ALA A 244 -11.30 -9.34 4.84
C ALA A 244 -11.28 -10.62 5.67
N HIS A 245 -10.53 -10.63 6.76
CA HIS A 245 -10.40 -11.78 7.67
C HIS A 245 -11.75 -12.23 8.26
N ASN A 246 -12.70 -11.30 8.42
CA ASN A 246 -14.05 -11.55 8.91
C ASN A 246 -15.11 -11.60 7.80
N MET A 247 -14.73 -11.46 6.54
CA MET A 247 -15.64 -11.61 5.40
C MET A 247 -15.74 -13.07 4.96
N ALA A 248 -16.91 -13.45 4.41
CA ALA A 248 -17.12 -14.78 3.86
C ALA A 248 -16.09 -15.08 2.76
N GLY A 249 -15.39 -16.22 2.88
CA GLY A 249 -14.35 -16.63 1.94
C GLY A 249 -13.03 -15.86 2.05
N GLN A 250 -12.89 -14.96 3.01
CA GLN A 250 -11.67 -14.18 3.28
C GLN A 250 -11.03 -13.64 2.00
N PRO A 251 -11.74 -12.79 1.23
CA PRO A 251 -11.37 -12.40 -0.12
C PRO A 251 -9.99 -11.75 -0.18
N GLY A 252 -9.14 -12.22 -1.11
CA GLY A 252 -7.81 -11.68 -1.35
C GLY A 252 -6.75 -12.03 -0.32
N LEU A 253 -7.11 -12.72 0.76
CA LEU A 253 -6.15 -13.34 1.68
C LEU A 253 -5.65 -14.66 1.12
N VAL A 254 -4.40 -14.99 1.40
CA VAL A 254 -3.76 -16.23 0.95
C VAL A 254 -3.44 -17.10 2.16
N LEU A 255 -3.98 -18.31 2.20
CA LEU A 255 -3.61 -19.31 3.20
C LEU A 255 -2.26 -19.92 2.81
N LEU A 256 -1.25 -19.73 3.64
CA LEU A 256 0.09 -20.29 3.44
C LEU A 256 0.37 -21.39 4.45
N GLN A 257 0.91 -22.50 3.96
CA GLN A 257 1.53 -23.54 4.76
C GLN A 257 3.02 -23.20 4.95
N ASN A 258 3.68 -23.94 5.85
CA ASN A 258 5.12 -23.77 6.09
C ASN A 258 5.91 -23.75 4.77
N GLU A 259 6.83 -22.79 4.64
CA GLU A 259 7.68 -22.54 3.48
C GLU A 259 6.95 -22.05 2.20
N GLN A 260 5.63 -21.84 2.24
CA GLN A 260 4.93 -21.20 1.13
C GLN A 260 5.03 -19.69 1.21
N SER A 261 4.98 -19.03 0.04
CA SER A 261 5.15 -17.58 -0.10
C SER A 261 4.00 -16.95 -0.87
N THR A 262 3.82 -15.65 -0.63
CA THR A 262 2.98 -14.76 -1.44
C THR A 262 3.74 -13.47 -1.72
N ALA A 263 3.40 -12.78 -2.82
CA ALA A 263 4.09 -11.55 -3.20
C ALA A 263 3.15 -10.54 -3.84
N ILE A 264 3.55 -9.26 -3.76
CA ILE A 264 2.90 -8.13 -4.43
C ILE A 264 3.97 -7.26 -5.08
N LYS A 265 3.68 -6.77 -6.29
CA LYS A 265 4.53 -5.84 -7.02
C LYS A 265 3.78 -4.56 -7.34
N MET A 266 4.40 -3.42 -7.04
CA MET A 266 3.91 -2.09 -7.37
C MET A 266 4.93 -1.34 -8.22
N GLU A 267 4.44 -0.57 -9.19
CA GLU A 267 5.26 0.29 -10.04
C GLU A 267 4.72 1.73 -10.00
N ILE A 268 5.62 2.71 -9.89
CA ILE A 268 5.33 4.13 -10.06
C ILE A 268 6.19 4.62 -11.22
N THR A 269 5.55 5.11 -12.29
CA THR A 269 6.21 5.54 -13.52
C THR A 269 5.94 7.01 -13.79
N VAL A 270 6.97 7.80 -14.06
CA VAL A 270 6.83 9.17 -14.56
C VAL A 270 6.66 9.10 -16.08
N LEU A 271 5.47 9.45 -16.58
CA LEU A 271 5.14 9.36 -18.00
C LEU A 271 5.65 10.60 -18.76
N SER A 272 6.06 10.41 -20.01
CA SER A 272 6.30 11.53 -20.93
C SER A 272 4.97 12.13 -21.41
N ARG A 273 5.02 13.34 -21.99
CA ARG A 273 3.84 13.99 -22.60
C ARG A 273 3.27 13.20 -23.77
N ASP A 274 4.13 12.46 -24.48
CA ASP A 274 3.78 11.71 -25.70
C ASP A 274 3.28 10.29 -25.39
N ASP A 275 3.43 9.82 -24.13
CA ASP A 275 2.92 8.52 -23.72
C ASP A 275 1.39 8.58 -23.70
N LYS A 276 0.76 7.98 -24.72
CA LYS A 276 -0.68 7.77 -24.73
C LYS A 276 -1.04 6.91 -23.51
N THR A 277 -1.95 7.40 -22.69
CA THR A 277 -2.54 6.61 -21.60
C THR A 277 -3.21 5.37 -22.22
N PRO A 278 -2.75 4.15 -21.93
CA PRO A 278 -3.37 2.93 -22.45
C PRO A 278 -4.71 2.66 -21.79
#